data_f73569a8847dc8c0c9ec808fdca27a4b
#
_entry.id   f73569a8847dc8c0c9ec808fdca27a4b
#
_cell.length_a   1.000
_cell.length_b   1.000
_cell.length_c   1.000
_cell.angle_alpha   90.00
_cell.angle_beta   90.00
_cell.angle_gamma   90.00
#
_symmetry.space_group_name_H-M   'P 1'
#
loop_
_entity.id
_entity.type
_entity.pdbx_description
1 polymer ?
#
loop_
_entity_poly.entity_id
_entity_poly.type
_entity_poly.pdbx_seq_one_letter_code
_entity_poly.pdbx_strand_id
1 'polypeptide(L)'
;RVLFRSYIEGTVDFIFGWSVAVFNRCHIHSKRDGYVTAPSTDQGKKFGYVFYDCQLTADPEVAKVYLSRPWRPYAQAVFIRCELGKHILPEGWNNWGKKEAEKTVFYAEYTSRGEGANPKARAAFSHQLKNLKGYEIETVLAGEDGWNPVKNGNRMVEVKR
;
A
#
# COMPACT_ATOMS: atom_id res chain seq x y z
N ARG A 1 -0.21 1.52 -13.11
CA ARG A 1 1.20 1.08 -13.06
C ARG A 1 1.32 -0.25 -12.33
N VAL A 2 2.37 -1.04 -12.64
CA VAL A 2 2.66 -2.28 -11.92
C VAL A 2 4.17 -2.42 -11.71
N LEU A 3 4.55 -2.76 -10.48
CA LEU A 3 5.90 -3.14 -10.08
C LEU A 3 5.85 -4.59 -9.57
N PHE A 4 6.77 -5.41 -10.02
CA PHE A 4 6.84 -6.82 -9.65
C PHE A 4 8.24 -7.21 -9.21
N ARG A 5 8.36 -7.82 -8.02
CA ARG A 5 9.65 -8.26 -7.42
C ARG A 5 10.71 -7.15 -7.43
N SER A 6 10.28 -5.91 -7.26
CA SER A 6 11.17 -4.74 -7.22
C SER A 6 11.62 -4.44 -5.81
N TYR A 7 12.85 -3.96 -5.67
CA TYR A 7 13.33 -3.32 -4.45
C TYR A 7 13.09 -1.82 -4.53
N ILE A 8 12.49 -1.25 -3.50
CA ILE A 8 12.14 0.17 -3.42
C ILE A 8 12.56 0.67 -2.05
N GLU A 9 13.40 1.67 -1.99
CA GLU A 9 13.80 2.29 -0.73
C GLU A 9 13.62 3.80 -0.74
N GLY A 10 13.44 4.36 0.45
CA GLY A 10 13.35 5.81 0.60
C GLY A 10 13.18 6.24 2.05
N THR A 11 13.02 7.54 2.23
CA THR A 11 12.96 8.17 3.56
C THR A 11 11.51 8.46 3.98
N VAL A 12 10.91 9.51 3.42
CA VAL A 12 9.55 9.96 3.78
C VAL A 12 8.72 10.11 2.51
N ASP A 13 7.50 9.55 2.50
CA ASP A 13 6.56 9.66 1.38
C ASP A 13 7.17 9.17 0.04
N PHE A 14 8.04 8.18 0.08
CA PHE A 14 8.81 7.81 -1.10
C PHE A 14 8.00 7.06 -2.17
N ILE A 15 6.78 6.66 -1.86
CA ILE A 15 5.78 6.19 -2.82
C ILE A 15 4.62 7.17 -2.79
N PHE A 16 4.54 8.08 -3.76
CA PHE A 16 3.54 9.15 -3.79
C PHE A 16 2.95 9.36 -5.19
N GLY A 17 1.84 10.10 -5.26
CA GLY A 17 1.15 10.44 -6.50
C GLY A 17 -0.29 9.93 -6.57
N TRP A 18 -0.91 10.09 -7.74
CA TRP A 18 -2.35 9.82 -7.97
C TRP A 18 -2.65 8.60 -8.85
N SER A 19 -1.62 7.88 -9.28
CA SER A 19 -1.78 6.72 -10.15
C SER A 19 -2.43 5.55 -9.42
N VAL A 20 -3.25 4.77 -10.11
CA VAL A 20 -3.49 3.38 -9.70
C VAL A 20 -2.19 2.61 -9.90
N ALA A 21 -1.67 2.02 -8.84
CA ALA A 21 -0.42 1.27 -8.88
C ALA A 21 -0.50 -0.02 -8.07
N VAL A 22 -0.04 -1.11 -8.68
CA VAL A 22 0.09 -2.42 -8.06
C VAL A 22 1.55 -2.68 -7.77
N PHE A 23 1.84 -3.03 -6.53
CA PHE A 23 3.13 -3.49 -6.05
C PHE A 23 2.98 -4.97 -5.68
N ASN A 24 3.57 -5.86 -6.48
CA ASN A 24 3.41 -7.30 -6.28
C ASN A 24 4.74 -7.96 -5.93
N ARG A 25 4.81 -8.55 -4.75
CA ARG A 25 6.02 -9.21 -4.21
C ARG A 25 7.24 -8.30 -4.20
N CYS A 26 7.03 -7.01 -3.92
CA CYS A 26 8.11 -6.04 -3.81
C CYS A 26 8.71 -6.04 -2.40
N HIS A 27 9.99 -5.69 -2.32
CA HIS A 27 10.66 -5.37 -1.07
C HIS A 27 10.70 -3.86 -0.92
N ILE A 28 10.08 -3.34 0.13
CA ILE A 28 9.94 -1.91 0.41
C ILE A 28 10.71 -1.61 1.69
N HIS A 29 11.70 -0.72 1.60
CA HIS A 29 12.65 -0.48 2.67
C HIS A 29 12.65 0.98 3.12
N SER A 30 12.37 1.21 4.40
CA SER A 30 12.36 2.54 5.00
C SER A 30 13.74 2.88 5.57
N LYS A 31 14.32 3.98 5.12
CA LYS A 31 15.65 4.46 5.56
C LYS A 31 15.55 5.53 6.65
N ARG A 32 14.35 5.91 7.06
CA ARG A 32 14.09 6.92 8.08
C ARG A 32 12.70 6.75 8.65
N ASP A 33 12.50 7.22 9.88
CA ASP A 33 11.17 7.37 10.47
C ASP A 33 10.29 8.26 9.59
N GLY A 34 9.01 7.92 9.47
CA GLY A 34 8.06 8.68 8.66
C GLY A 34 6.96 7.84 8.02
N TYR A 35 6.83 7.89 6.72
CA TYR A 35 5.69 7.32 5.99
C TYR A 35 6.17 6.61 4.73
N VAL A 36 5.65 5.42 4.48
CA VAL A 36 5.95 4.68 3.25
C VAL A 36 5.27 5.36 2.06
N THR A 37 3.98 5.65 2.19
CA THR A 37 3.20 6.17 1.07
C THR A 37 2.49 7.49 1.40
N ALA A 38 2.31 8.32 0.37
CA ALA A 38 1.51 9.53 0.40
C ALA A 38 0.63 9.62 -0.86
N PRO A 39 -0.45 8.84 -0.95
CA PRO A 39 -1.31 8.85 -2.12
C PRO A 39 -2.10 10.15 -2.23
N SER A 40 -2.30 10.59 -3.49
CA SER A 40 -3.16 11.72 -3.86
C SER A 40 -4.28 11.27 -4.80
N THR A 41 -4.85 10.12 -4.53
CA THR A 41 -5.93 9.55 -5.33
C THR A 41 -7.06 10.55 -5.54
N ASP A 42 -7.52 10.71 -6.76
CA ASP A 42 -8.62 11.61 -7.09
C ASP A 42 -9.96 11.07 -6.59
N GLN A 43 -10.89 11.99 -6.31
CA GLN A 43 -12.26 11.64 -5.95
C GLN A 43 -12.91 10.79 -7.06
N GLY A 44 -13.61 9.72 -6.65
CA GLY A 44 -14.32 8.83 -7.58
C GLY A 44 -13.43 7.71 -8.17
N LYS A 45 -12.12 7.73 -7.97
CA LYS A 45 -11.27 6.61 -8.36
C LYS A 45 -11.56 5.40 -7.47
N LYS A 46 -11.72 4.23 -8.10
CA LYS A 46 -12.01 2.97 -7.40
C LYS A 46 -10.80 2.45 -6.63
N PHE A 47 -9.58 2.67 -7.14
CA PHE A 47 -8.35 2.19 -6.56
C PHE A 47 -7.27 3.28 -6.52
N GLY A 48 -6.37 3.18 -5.53
CA GLY A 48 -5.12 3.92 -5.46
C GLY A 48 -3.93 2.95 -5.51
N TYR A 49 -3.15 2.89 -4.43
CA TYR A 49 -2.03 1.94 -4.31
C TYR A 49 -2.50 0.62 -3.72
N VAL A 50 -2.10 -0.49 -4.34
CA VAL A 50 -2.40 -1.83 -3.82
C VAL A 50 -1.12 -2.66 -3.78
N PHE A 51 -0.78 -3.13 -2.58
CA PHE A 51 0.42 -3.92 -2.30
C PHE A 51 0.01 -5.38 -2.06
N TYR A 52 0.59 -6.31 -2.81
CA TYR A 52 0.34 -7.74 -2.69
C TYR A 52 1.62 -8.46 -2.30
N ASP A 53 1.55 -9.22 -1.22
CA ASP A 53 2.64 -10.11 -0.77
C ASP A 53 4.00 -9.38 -0.68
N CYS A 54 3.98 -8.09 -0.34
CA CYS A 54 5.18 -7.27 -0.19
C CYS A 54 5.82 -7.47 1.18
N GLN A 55 7.13 -7.27 1.24
CA GLN A 55 7.89 -7.24 2.48
C GLN A 55 8.28 -5.80 2.80
N LEU A 56 7.94 -5.33 4.00
CA LEU A 56 8.32 -4.01 4.50
C LEU A 56 9.40 -4.16 5.57
N THR A 57 10.56 -3.57 5.33
CA THR A 57 11.71 -3.56 6.23
C THR A 57 12.22 -2.15 6.47
N ALA A 58 13.18 -1.98 7.36
CA ALA A 58 13.80 -0.70 7.62
C ALA A 58 15.25 -0.85 8.08
N ASP A 59 16.01 0.24 8.01
CA ASP A 59 17.31 0.34 8.65
C ASP A 59 17.21 0.10 10.17
N PRO A 60 18.25 -0.41 10.84
CA PRO A 60 18.18 -0.81 12.24
C PRO A 60 17.71 0.26 13.24
N GLU A 61 18.01 1.51 12.97
CA GLU A 61 17.64 2.67 13.80
C GLU A 61 16.21 3.19 13.54
N VAL A 62 15.58 2.75 12.47
CA VAL A 62 14.23 3.20 12.08
C VAL A 62 13.18 2.42 12.86
N ALA A 63 12.30 3.14 13.58
CA ALA A 63 11.34 2.52 14.50
C ALA A 63 9.92 3.09 14.41
N LYS A 64 9.71 4.20 13.71
CA LYS A 64 8.42 4.92 13.72
C LYS A 64 7.97 5.22 12.29
N VAL A 65 7.42 4.21 11.62
CA VAL A 65 6.95 4.33 10.25
C VAL A 65 5.45 4.04 10.16
N TYR A 66 4.73 4.90 9.46
CA TYR A 66 3.35 4.65 9.05
C TYR A 66 3.29 4.06 7.64
N LEU A 67 2.30 3.24 7.38
CA LEU A 67 2.03 2.69 6.04
C LEU A 67 1.65 3.79 5.05
N SER A 68 0.87 4.77 5.53
CA SER A 68 0.42 5.88 4.68
C SER A 68 0.00 7.10 5.47
N ARG A 69 0.07 8.27 4.80
CA ARG A 69 -0.66 9.50 5.16
C ARG A 69 -1.32 10.13 3.93
N PRO A 70 -2.43 10.88 4.06
CA PRO A 70 -3.18 11.36 2.90
C PRO A 70 -2.59 12.67 2.34
N TRP A 71 -1.97 12.58 1.16
CA TRP A 71 -1.60 13.81 0.45
C TRP A 71 -2.84 14.60 0.05
N ARG A 72 -3.88 13.91 -0.44
CA ARG A 72 -5.19 14.46 -0.80
C ARG A 72 -6.32 13.74 -0.04
N PRO A 73 -7.53 14.38 0.06
CA PRO A 73 -8.63 13.86 0.89
C PRO A 73 -9.12 12.46 0.55
N TYR A 74 -8.99 12.02 -0.70
CA TYR A 74 -9.47 10.71 -1.17
C TYR A 74 -8.34 9.69 -1.34
N ALA A 75 -7.25 9.87 -0.61
CA ALA A 75 -6.09 9.00 -0.64
C ALA A 75 -6.45 7.53 -0.40
N GLN A 76 -5.90 6.61 -1.20
CA GLN A 76 -6.16 5.19 -1.07
C GLN A 76 -4.87 4.38 -1.07
N ALA A 77 -4.73 3.49 -0.09
CA ALA A 77 -3.66 2.50 -0.01
C ALA A 77 -4.16 1.23 0.66
N VAL A 78 -3.89 0.08 0.04
CA VAL A 78 -4.32 -1.24 0.53
C VAL A 78 -3.14 -2.19 0.56
N PHE A 79 -2.90 -2.82 1.72
CA PHE A 79 -1.84 -3.81 1.91
C PHE A 79 -2.46 -5.20 2.09
N ILE A 80 -2.14 -6.11 1.18
CA ILE A 80 -2.73 -7.45 1.09
C ILE A 80 -1.64 -8.49 1.32
N ARG A 81 -1.77 -9.28 2.39
CA ARG A 81 -0.83 -10.35 2.79
C ARG A 81 0.63 -9.88 2.88
N CYS A 82 0.84 -8.63 3.30
CA CYS A 82 2.18 -8.07 3.43
C CYS A 82 2.86 -8.51 4.73
N GLU A 83 4.16 -8.68 4.68
CA GLU A 83 5.03 -8.88 5.83
C GLU A 83 5.47 -7.52 6.36
N LEU A 84 5.05 -7.14 7.56
CA LEU A 84 5.30 -5.84 8.16
C LEU A 84 6.35 -5.96 9.26
N GLY A 85 7.50 -5.31 9.07
CA GLY A 85 8.55 -5.29 10.08
C GLY A 85 8.17 -4.47 11.32
N LYS A 86 8.88 -4.67 12.41
CA LYS A 86 8.65 -4.04 13.73
C LYS A 86 8.65 -2.50 13.72
N HIS A 87 9.23 -1.88 12.69
CA HIS A 87 9.27 -0.42 12.52
C HIS A 87 7.90 0.20 12.19
N ILE A 88 6.92 -0.62 11.75
CA ILE A 88 5.57 -0.14 11.49
C ILE A 88 4.84 0.09 12.81
N LEU A 89 4.43 1.33 13.03
CA LEU A 89 3.72 1.74 14.24
C LEU A 89 2.39 0.99 14.40
N PRO A 90 1.94 0.74 15.65
CA PRO A 90 0.68 0.03 15.91
C PRO A 90 -0.53 0.66 15.20
N GLU A 91 -0.61 1.98 15.15
CA GLU A 91 -1.68 2.72 14.46
C GLU A 91 -1.67 2.47 12.96
N GLY A 92 -0.51 2.20 12.37
CA GLY A 92 -0.29 1.91 10.96
C GLY A 92 -0.57 3.04 9.98
N TRP A 93 -1.52 3.90 10.28
CA TRP A 93 -2.05 4.94 9.41
C TRP A 93 -2.05 6.29 10.12
N ASN A 94 -1.78 7.36 9.37
CA ASN A 94 -1.77 8.72 9.92
C ASN A 94 -2.68 9.63 9.10
N ASN A 95 -3.38 10.54 9.73
CA ASN A 95 -4.29 11.47 9.05
C ASN A 95 -3.61 12.79 8.62
N TRP A 96 -2.32 12.95 8.95
CA TRP A 96 -1.53 14.17 8.67
C TRP A 96 -2.18 15.45 9.24
N GLY A 97 -2.81 15.37 10.40
CA GLY A 97 -3.57 16.47 11.00
C GLY A 97 -4.84 16.87 10.21
N LYS A 98 -5.20 16.12 9.18
CA LYS A 98 -6.37 16.37 8.32
C LYS A 98 -7.56 15.53 8.77
N LYS A 99 -8.17 15.88 9.89
CA LYS A 99 -9.26 15.09 10.47
C LYS A 99 -10.43 14.83 9.52
N GLU A 100 -10.74 15.77 8.64
CA GLU A 100 -11.80 15.58 7.65
C GLU A 100 -11.45 14.50 6.61
N ALA A 101 -10.17 14.30 6.31
CA ALA A 101 -9.74 13.25 5.41
C ALA A 101 -10.03 11.84 5.94
N GLU A 102 -10.16 11.65 7.24
CA GLU A 102 -10.54 10.37 7.85
C GLU A 102 -11.89 9.83 7.33
N LYS A 103 -12.77 10.72 6.86
CA LYS A 103 -14.08 10.38 6.32
C LYS A 103 -14.03 9.92 4.85
N THR A 104 -12.94 10.21 4.15
CA THR A 104 -12.86 10.07 2.70
C THR A 104 -11.70 9.20 2.21
N VAL A 105 -10.66 9.02 3.02
CA VAL A 105 -9.56 8.09 2.71
C VAL A 105 -10.05 6.66 2.70
N PHE A 106 -9.41 5.83 1.89
CA PHE A 106 -9.59 4.39 1.96
C PHE A 106 -8.25 3.70 2.24
N TYR A 107 -8.00 3.44 3.51
CA TYR A 107 -6.83 2.73 4.00
C TYR A 107 -7.24 1.36 4.52
N ALA A 108 -6.64 0.30 4.00
CA ALA A 108 -7.05 -1.05 4.36
C ALA A 108 -5.88 -2.04 4.39
N GLU A 109 -6.07 -3.09 5.16
CA GLU A 109 -5.21 -4.27 5.20
C GLU A 109 -6.04 -5.54 5.02
N TYR A 110 -5.39 -6.58 4.49
CA TYR A 110 -5.92 -7.93 4.47
C TYR A 110 -4.83 -8.92 4.86
N THR A 111 -5.01 -9.60 6.01
CA THR A 111 -4.13 -10.66 6.52
C THR A 111 -2.64 -10.31 6.47
N SER A 112 -2.27 -9.07 6.78
CA SER A 112 -0.87 -8.69 7.01
C SER A 112 -0.30 -9.47 8.20
N ARG A 113 0.99 -9.75 8.17
CA ARG A 113 1.71 -10.52 9.19
C ARG A 113 3.03 -9.85 9.56
N GLY A 114 3.75 -10.41 10.52
CA GLY A 114 5.00 -9.86 11.04
C GLY A 114 4.79 -9.00 12.29
N GLU A 115 5.89 -8.56 12.90
CA GLU A 115 5.87 -7.83 14.18
C GLU A 115 5.13 -6.48 14.10
N GLY A 116 5.12 -5.84 12.93
CA GLY A 116 4.38 -4.59 12.67
C GLY A 116 2.90 -4.79 12.34
N ALA A 117 2.42 -6.03 12.23
CA ALA A 117 1.01 -6.32 11.95
C ALA A 117 0.19 -6.31 13.25
N ASN A 118 -0.50 -5.21 13.51
CA ASN A 118 -1.35 -5.08 14.70
C ASN A 118 -2.76 -4.60 14.33
N PRO A 119 -3.63 -5.48 13.81
CA PRO A 119 -4.95 -5.08 13.32
C PRO A 119 -5.87 -4.48 14.37
N LYS A 120 -5.66 -4.82 15.67
CA LYS A 120 -6.47 -4.30 16.77
C LYS A 120 -6.10 -2.88 17.20
N ALA A 121 -4.87 -2.45 16.92
CA ALA A 121 -4.38 -1.12 17.30
C ALA A 121 -4.35 -0.13 16.13
N ARG A 122 -4.81 -0.55 14.94
CA ARG A 122 -4.86 0.33 13.76
C ARG A 122 -5.76 1.53 13.98
N ALA A 123 -5.41 2.64 13.34
CA ALA A 123 -6.21 3.87 13.35
C ALA A 123 -7.67 3.57 12.99
N ALA A 124 -8.61 4.16 13.72
CA ALA A 124 -10.05 3.84 13.62
C ALA A 124 -10.68 4.13 12.25
N PHE A 125 -10.05 5.00 11.45
CA PHE A 125 -10.48 5.31 10.08
C PHE A 125 -9.94 4.35 9.02
N SER A 126 -9.20 3.32 9.43
CA SER A 126 -8.71 2.26 8.54
C SER A 126 -9.56 1.00 8.61
N HIS A 127 -9.41 0.11 7.66
CA HIS A 127 -10.25 -1.07 7.49
C HIS A 127 -9.43 -2.36 7.50
N GLN A 128 -10.02 -3.41 8.06
CA GLN A 128 -9.56 -4.78 7.86
C GLN A 128 -10.53 -5.44 6.86
N LEU A 129 -10.05 -5.77 5.67
CA LEU A 129 -10.88 -6.39 4.64
C LEU A 129 -11.26 -7.81 5.04
N LYS A 130 -12.51 -8.20 4.78
CA LYS A 130 -13.03 -9.55 5.08
C LYS A 130 -12.74 -10.55 3.97
N ASN A 131 -12.55 -10.07 2.75
CA ASN A 131 -12.24 -10.88 1.56
C ASN A 131 -11.57 -9.99 0.49
N LEU A 132 -11.13 -10.59 -0.59
CA LEU A 132 -10.42 -9.90 -1.68
C LEU A 132 -11.27 -9.79 -2.97
N LYS A 133 -12.60 -9.94 -2.88
CA LYS A 133 -13.47 -9.79 -4.05
C LYS A 133 -13.31 -8.39 -4.65
N GLY A 134 -12.94 -8.32 -5.93
CA GLY A 134 -12.68 -7.08 -6.65
C GLY A 134 -11.25 -6.53 -6.49
N TYR A 135 -10.38 -7.24 -5.75
CA TYR A 135 -8.96 -6.94 -5.63
C TYR A 135 -8.08 -7.94 -6.41
N GLU A 136 -8.62 -8.58 -7.44
CA GLU A 136 -7.80 -9.30 -8.43
C GLU A 136 -6.89 -8.29 -9.13
N ILE A 137 -5.62 -8.63 -9.35
CA ILE A 137 -4.63 -7.69 -9.93
C ILE A 137 -5.12 -7.14 -11.26
N GLU A 138 -5.72 -8.01 -12.08
CA GLU A 138 -6.31 -7.63 -13.37
C GLU A 138 -7.43 -6.60 -13.22
N THR A 139 -8.28 -6.78 -12.21
CA THR A 139 -9.39 -5.87 -11.92
C THR A 139 -8.88 -4.50 -11.46
N VAL A 140 -7.85 -4.48 -10.60
CA VAL A 140 -7.23 -3.24 -10.12
C VAL A 140 -6.56 -2.47 -11.25
N LEU A 141 -5.92 -3.17 -12.19
CA LEU A 141 -5.16 -2.57 -13.29
C LEU A 141 -6.03 -2.21 -14.51
N ALA A 142 -7.20 -2.83 -14.67
CA ALA A 142 -7.98 -2.74 -15.90
C ALA A 142 -8.33 -1.30 -16.32
N GLY A 143 -8.53 -0.38 -15.35
CA GLY A 143 -8.90 0.99 -15.67
C GLY A 143 -10.14 1.09 -16.58
N GLU A 144 -10.41 2.28 -17.10
CA GLU A 144 -11.49 2.51 -18.08
C GLU A 144 -11.09 2.04 -19.48
N ASP A 145 -9.79 1.95 -19.76
CA ASP A 145 -9.22 1.52 -21.03
C ASP A 145 -9.03 -0.01 -21.14
N GLY A 146 -9.42 -0.74 -20.10
CA GLY A 146 -9.27 -2.21 -20.05
C GLY A 146 -7.82 -2.70 -20.08
N TRP A 147 -6.85 -1.83 -19.75
CA TRP A 147 -5.44 -2.18 -19.76
C TRP A 147 -5.15 -3.39 -18.86
N ASN A 148 -4.63 -4.45 -19.45
CA ASN A 148 -4.33 -5.68 -18.76
C ASN A 148 -2.94 -6.20 -19.14
N PRO A 149 -1.91 -5.85 -18.38
CA PRO A 149 -0.54 -6.28 -18.66
C PRO A 149 -0.33 -7.78 -18.46
N VAL A 150 -1.22 -8.47 -17.76
CA VAL A 150 -1.14 -9.92 -17.53
C VAL A 150 -1.63 -10.68 -18.76
N LYS A 151 -2.72 -10.24 -19.40
CA LYS A 151 -3.28 -10.88 -20.60
C LYS A 151 -2.47 -10.60 -21.86
N ASN A 152 -1.84 -9.44 -21.96
CA ASN A 152 -1.17 -9.00 -23.20
C ASN A 152 0.24 -9.58 -23.39
N GLY A 153 0.53 -10.76 -22.80
CA GLY A 153 1.79 -11.46 -23.04
C GLY A 153 3.03 -10.80 -22.43
N ASN A 154 2.90 -9.62 -21.85
CA ASN A 154 3.89 -9.08 -20.95
C ASN A 154 3.83 -9.90 -19.67
N ARG A 155 4.41 -11.08 -19.76
CA ARG A 155 4.53 -12.01 -18.66
C ARG A 155 5.17 -11.26 -17.48
N MET A 156 4.34 -10.89 -16.49
CA MET A 156 4.81 -10.90 -15.12
C MET A 156 5.02 -12.38 -14.77
N VAL A 157 5.93 -13.00 -15.52
CA VAL A 157 6.17 -14.43 -15.51
C VAL A 157 6.81 -14.76 -14.20
N GLU A 158 6.22 -15.70 -13.51
CA GLU A 158 6.99 -16.61 -12.69
C GLU A 158 8.15 -17.13 -13.55
N VAL A 159 9.31 -16.56 -13.35
CA VAL A 159 10.54 -17.26 -13.69
C VAL A 159 10.65 -18.36 -12.66
N LYS A 160 10.10 -19.54 -13.00
CA LYS A 160 10.46 -20.76 -12.27
C LYS A 160 11.96 -20.91 -12.46
N ARG A 161 12.70 -20.72 -11.38
CA ARG A 161 14.03 -21.27 -11.22
C ARG A 161 13.92 -22.57 -10.46
#